data_c19f5a639d87f89bd6836fa30677d567
#
_entry.id   c19f5a639d87f89bd6836fa30677d567
#
_cell.length_a   1.000
_cell.length_b   1.000
_cell.length_c   1.000
_cell.angle_alpha   90.00
_cell.angle_beta   90.00
_cell.angle_gamma   90.00
#
_symmetry.space_group_name_H-M   'P 1'
#
loop_
_entity.id
_entity.type
_entity.pdbx_description
1 polymer ?
#
loop_
_entity_poly.entity_id
_entity_poly.type
_entity_poly.pdbx_seq_one_letter_code
_entity_poly.pdbx_strand_id
1 'polypeptide(L)'
;MSGGGPIYIHKMSADGTRLLDDGQKVYEGPVAEGTKLFKKDGYYYISIPEGGVGSGWQTVMRSKDIYGPYESKRVLEMGVTKVNGPHQGALVDTPEGEWWFYHFQSADPQGRVVHLQPVVWEDGFPVIGMDYDKNEVGEPMKVCKKPSIECNVTPHAPQSSDDFASDKLALQWQFNHNPANENWSL
;
A
#
# COMPACT_ATOMS: atom_id res chain seq x y z
N MET A 1 -10.66 15.24 11.30
CA MET A 1 -9.22 15.44 11.47
C MET A 1 -8.56 14.70 10.32
N SER A 2 -7.76 15.37 9.51
CA SER A 2 -6.95 14.70 8.49
C SER A 2 -5.95 13.80 9.21
N GLY A 3 -5.98 12.51 8.94
CA GLY A 3 -4.90 11.60 9.31
C GLY A 3 -3.61 12.04 8.64
N GLY A 4 -2.50 11.50 9.07
CA GLY A 4 -1.20 11.81 8.53
C GLY A 4 -0.34 12.65 9.44
N GLY A 5 0.96 12.49 9.31
CA GLY A 5 1.94 13.16 10.14
C GLY A 5 3.36 12.82 9.72
N PRO A 6 4.36 13.23 10.49
CA PRO A 6 5.73 12.87 10.21
C PRO A 6 5.95 11.35 10.29
N ILE A 7 6.78 10.84 9.40
CA ILE A 7 7.16 9.43 9.33
C ILE A 7 8.43 9.21 10.15
N TYR A 8 8.35 8.27 11.07
CA TYR A 8 9.48 7.86 11.92
C TYR A 8 9.87 6.42 11.64
N ILE A 9 11.15 6.12 11.72
CA ILE A 9 11.69 4.76 11.76
C ILE A 9 12.18 4.49 13.18
N HIS A 10 11.69 3.40 13.75
CA HIS A 10 12.07 2.93 15.06
C HIS A 10 12.79 1.58 14.98
N LYS A 11 13.71 1.34 15.88
CA LYS A 11 14.19 -0.01 16.16
C LYS A 11 13.12 -0.78 16.93
N MET A 12 12.95 -2.03 16.57
CA MET A 12 11.99 -2.93 17.20
C MET A 12 12.70 -4.13 17.82
N SER A 13 12.16 -4.66 18.91
CA SER A 13 12.62 -5.93 19.48
C SER A 13 12.45 -7.07 18.48
N ALA A 14 13.27 -8.11 18.57
CA ALA A 14 13.27 -9.23 17.63
C ALA A 14 11.92 -9.97 17.56
N ASP A 15 11.16 -9.95 18.66
CA ASP A 15 9.81 -10.52 18.76
C ASP A 15 8.70 -9.58 18.27
N GLY A 16 9.05 -8.33 17.84
CA GLY A 16 8.11 -7.35 17.33
C GLY A 16 7.19 -6.70 18.36
N THR A 17 7.44 -6.90 19.65
CA THR A 17 6.51 -6.48 20.72
C THR A 17 6.82 -5.11 21.34
N ARG A 18 8.03 -4.57 21.13
CA ARG A 18 8.46 -3.32 21.75
C ARG A 18 9.29 -2.45 20.80
N LEU A 19 9.10 -1.13 20.86
CA LEU A 19 10.04 -0.16 20.34
C LEU A 19 11.25 -0.04 21.28
N LEU A 20 12.45 0.07 20.71
CA LEU A 20 13.72 0.09 21.44
C LEU A 20 14.37 1.49 21.46
N ASP A 21 13.79 2.44 20.76
CA ASP A 21 14.25 3.85 20.70
C ASP A 21 13.08 4.81 20.50
N ASP A 22 13.36 6.11 20.54
CA ASP A 22 12.37 7.17 20.33
C ASP A 22 12.08 7.42 18.85
N GLY A 23 12.74 6.69 17.94
CA GLY A 23 12.59 6.80 16.49
C GLY A 23 13.30 8.01 15.89
N GLN A 24 13.64 7.87 14.62
CA GLN A 24 14.19 8.95 13.81
C GLN A 24 13.17 9.41 12.78
N LYS A 25 12.86 10.72 12.76
CA LYS A 25 12.03 11.31 11.71
C LYS A 25 12.79 11.26 10.38
N VAL A 26 12.18 10.64 9.38
CA VAL A 26 12.76 10.47 8.02
C VAL A 26 12.00 11.25 6.96
N TYR A 27 10.75 11.61 7.22
CA TYR A 27 9.94 12.36 6.27
C TYR A 27 8.79 13.11 6.96
N GLU A 28 8.32 14.17 6.31
CA GLU A 28 7.09 14.88 6.63
C GLU A 28 6.51 15.45 5.35
N GLY A 29 5.26 15.15 5.07
CA GLY A 29 4.56 15.57 3.86
C GLY A 29 3.07 15.75 4.08
N PRO A 30 2.34 16.29 3.07
CA PRO A 30 0.94 16.62 3.20
C PRO A 30 0.07 15.35 3.34
N VAL A 31 -0.48 15.14 4.53
CA VAL A 31 -1.28 13.93 4.85
C VAL A 31 -0.52 12.64 4.55
N ALA A 32 0.78 12.60 4.89
CA ALA A 32 1.60 11.39 4.74
C ALA A 32 1.16 10.33 5.75
N GLU A 33 0.82 9.12 5.27
CA GLU A 33 0.30 8.02 6.10
C GLU A 33 0.59 6.64 5.48
N GLY A 34 0.10 5.57 6.07
CA GLY A 34 0.04 4.23 5.45
C GLY A 34 1.35 3.67 4.88
N THR A 35 2.45 4.05 5.47
CA THR A 35 3.82 3.83 5.00
C THR A 35 4.19 2.35 4.87
N LYS A 36 4.86 1.97 3.77
CA LYS A 36 5.44 0.63 3.57
C LYS A 36 6.93 0.76 3.32
N LEU A 37 7.72 0.00 4.08
CA LEU A 37 9.17 -0.07 3.96
C LEU A 37 9.55 -1.41 3.31
N PHE A 38 10.43 -1.36 2.31
CA PHE A 38 11.00 -2.56 1.69
C PHE A 38 12.44 -2.31 1.22
N LYS A 39 13.14 -3.36 0.85
CA LYS A 39 14.51 -3.28 0.35
C LYS A 39 14.58 -3.89 -1.04
N LYS A 40 15.22 -3.16 -1.98
CA LYS A 40 15.44 -3.61 -3.35
C LYS A 40 16.79 -3.08 -3.86
N ASP A 41 17.57 -3.93 -4.52
CA ASP A 41 18.85 -3.58 -5.17
C ASP A 41 19.81 -2.76 -4.28
N GLY A 42 19.87 -3.10 -2.99
CA GLY A 42 20.73 -2.44 -2.01
C GLY A 42 20.22 -1.10 -1.49
N TYR A 43 19.02 -0.67 -1.88
CA TYR A 43 18.35 0.52 -1.35
C TYR A 43 17.19 0.15 -0.42
N TYR A 44 16.94 1.00 0.56
CA TYR A 44 15.72 1.05 1.33
C TYR A 44 14.73 1.95 0.62
N TYR A 45 13.50 1.48 0.48
CA TYR A 45 12.40 2.21 -0.13
C TYR A 45 11.30 2.43 0.89
N ILE A 46 10.74 3.62 0.90
CA ILE A 46 9.56 3.96 1.67
C ILE A 46 8.48 4.43 0.69
N SER A 47 7.37 3.71 0.64
CA SER A 47 6.21 4.04 -0.19
C SER A 47 5.15 4.69 0.69
N ILE A 48 4.72 5.89 0.33
CA ILE A 48 3.88 6.76 1.17
C ILE A 48 2.70 7.27 0.36
N PRO A 49 1.45 6.99 0.78
CA PRO A 49 0.29 7.72 0.29
C PRO A 49 0.24 9.13 0.90
N GLU A 50 -0.07 10.10 0.08
CA GLU A 50 -0.16 11.51 0.47
C GLU A 50 -1.41 12.17 -0.12
N GLY A 51 -1.76 13.37 0.35
CA GLY A 51 -2.83 14.20 -0.20
C GLY A 51 -4.26 13.77 0.14
N GLY A 52 -4.43 12.65 0.84
CA GLY A 52 -5.74 12.15 1.29
C GLY A 52 -6.57 11.48 0.21
N VAL A 53 -7.74 10.97 0.61
CA VAL A 53 -8.55 10.00 -0.16
C VAL A 53 -9.08 10.54 -1.49
N GLY A 54 -9.44 11.82 -1.53
CA GLY A 54 -10.11 12.41 -2.71
C GLY A 54 -9.17 12.88 -3.81
N SER A 55 -7.94 13.27 -3.45
CA SER A 55 -6.97 13.91 -4.35
C SER A 55 -5.54 13.43 -4.14
N GLY A 56 -5.36 12.31 -3.44
CA GLY A 56 -4.05 11.80 -3.08
C GLY A 56 -3.26 11.25 -4.25
N TRP A 57 -2.01 11.03 -3.97
CA TRP A 57 -1.02 10.45 -4.89
C TRP A 57 -0.10 9.50 -4.11
N GLN A 58 0.71 8.73 -4.82
CA GLN A 58 1.72 7.86 -4.22
C GLN A 58 3.10 8.48 -4.40
N THR A 59 3.81 8.63 -3.29
CA THR A 59 5.21 9.01 -3.23
C THR A 59 6.06 7.78 -2.89
N VAL A 60 7.21 7.64 -3.52
CA VAL A 60 8.23 6.66 -3.16
C VAL A 60 9.53 7.39 -2.86
N MET A 61 10.14 7.03 -1.76
CA MET A 61 11.46 7.53 -1.36
C MET A 61 12.47 6.40 -1.37
N ARG A 62 13.74 6.69 -1.65
CA ARG A 62 14.84 5.71 -1.59
C ARG A 62 16.07 6.27 -0.88
N SER A 63 16.81 5.39 -0.21
CA SER A 63 18.10 5.69 0.40
C SER A 63 18.96 4.43 0.50
N LYS A 64 20.27 4.59 0.55
CA LYS A 64 21.20 3.51 0.90
C LYS A 64 21.28 3.25 2.40
N ASP A 65 20.91 4.24 3.21
CA ASP A 65 20.80 4.13 4.66
C ASP A 65 19.33 4.11 5.08
N ILE A 66 18.97 3.24 6.03
CA ILE A 66 17.58 3.12 6.49
C ILE A 66 17.06 4.40 7.12
N TYR A 67 17.94 5.23 7.67
CA TYR A 67 17.57 6.51 8.27
C TYR A 67 17.70 7.70 7.31
N GLY A 68 18.05 7.45 6.04
CA GLY A 68 18.22 8.48 5.03
C GLY A 68 19.65 9.06 4.95
N PRO A 69 19.85 10.18 4.25
CA PRO A 69 18.80 11.00 3.60
C PRO A 69 18.11 10.24 2.47
N TYR A 70 16.82 10.51 2.32
CA TYR A 70 15.98 9.92 1.28
C TYR A 70 15.80 10.87 0.10
N GLU A 71 15.98 10.35 -1.11
CA GLU A 71 15.51 10.96 -2.35
C GLU A 71 14.05 10.57 -2.57
N SER A 72 13.18 11.50 -2.91
CA SER A 72 11.74 11.28 -3.01
C SER A 72 11.21 11.63 -4.40
N LYS A 73 10.28 10.81 -4.92
CA LYS A 73 9.61 11.04 -6.20
C LYS A 73 8.12 10.68 -6.06
N ARG A 74 7.24 11.51 -6.65
CA ARG A 74 5.86 11.12 -6.90
C ARG A 74 5.87 10.09 -8.03
N VAL A 75 5.16 8.98 -7.86
CA VAL A 75 5.23 7.82 -8.76
C VAL A 75 3.87 7.39 -9.31
N LEU A 76 2.78 7.92 -8.75
CA LEU A 76 1.41 7.70 -9.23
C LEU A 76 0.54 8.88 -8.84
N GLU A 77 -0.23 9.40 -9.78
CA GLU A 77 -1.24 10.43 -9.55
C GLU A 77 -2.46 10.23 -10.47
N MET A 78 -3.51 11.01 -10.27
CA MET A 78 -4.71 10.93 -11.11
C MET A 78 -4.40 11.34 -12.57
N GLY A 79 -3.58 12.38 -12.75
CA GLY A 79 -3.22 12.94 -14.04
C GLY A 79 -4.45 13.26 -14.91
N VAL A 80 -4.40 12.83 -16.17
CA VAL A 80 -5.49 13.00 -17.15
C VAL A 80 -6.61 11.97 -17.00
N THR A 81 -6.47 11.02 -16.09
CA THR A 81 -7.45 9.93 -15.87
C THR A 81 -8.64 10.38 -15.03
N LYS A 82 -9.63 9.49 -14.84
CA LYS A 82 -10.77 9.72 -13.95
C LYS A 82 -10.67 8.94 -12.63
N VAL A 83 -9.53 8.31 -12.36
CA VAL A 83 -9.30 7.56 -11.13
C VAL A 83 -8.73 8.52 -10.09
N ASN A 84 -9.61 9.09 -9.28
CA ASN A 84 -9.24 10.07 -8.26
C ASN A 84 -8.48 9.43 -7.10
N GLY A 85 -7.54 10.18 -6.54
CA GLY A 85 -6.79 9.79 -5.35
C GLY A 85 -6.12 8.40 -5.44
N PRO A 86 -5.38 8.05 -6.53
CA PRO A 86 -4.79 6.73 -6.68
C PRO A 86 -3.58 6.57 -5.76
N HIS A 87 -3.80 6.08 -4.55
CA HIS A 87 -2.78 5.94 -3.52
C HIS A 87 -3.12 4.84 -2.51
N GLN A 88 -2.42 4.78 -1.38
CA GLN A 88 -2.66 3.81 -0.28
C GLN A 88 -2.46 2.35 -0.74
N GLY A 89 -1.46 2.13 -1.59
CA GLY A 89 -1.24 0.86 -2.23
C GLY A 89 -0.06 0.06 -1.69
N ALA A 90 0.22 -1.04 -2.38
CA ALA A 90 1.39 -1.86 -2.15
C ALA A 90 2.01 -2.32 -3.46
N LEU A 91 3.34 -2.25 -3.54
CA LEU A 91 4.13 -2.87 -4.58
C LEU A 91 4.23 -4.37 -4.31
N VAL A 92 4.03 -5.17 -5.34
CA VAL A 92 4.22 -6.62 -5.31
C VAL A 92 4.95 -7.05 -6.58
N ASP A 93 5.78 -8.07 -6.46
CA ASP A 93 6.44 -8.71 -7.59
C ASP A 93 5.90 -10.12 -7.81
N THR A 94 5.94 -10.59 -9.05
CA THR A 94 5.61 -11.96 -9.41
C THR A 94 6.87 -12.82 -9.39
N PRO A 95 6.74 -14.15 -9.29
CA PRO A 95 7.88 -15.06 -9.43
C PRO A 95 8.66 -14.88 -10.74
N GLU A 96 8.00 -14.39 -11.80
CA GLU A 96 8.59 -14.09 -13.10
C GLU A 96 9.26 -12.72 -13.17
N GLY A 97 9.22 -11.94 -12.07
CA GLY A 97 9.90 -10.65 -11.95
C GLY A 97 9.11 -9.45 -12.48
N GLU A 98 7.83 -9.63 -12.82
CA GLU A 98 6.95 -8.50 -13.11
C GLU A 98 6.59 -7.77 -11.82
N TRP A 99 6.53 -6.42 -11.88
CA TRP A 99 6.11 -5.61 -10.75
C TRP A 99 4.72 -5.03 -10.97
N TRP A 100 3.95 -5.00 -9.88
CA TRP A 100 2.56 -4.55 -9.85
C TRP A 100 2.31 -3.68 -8.63
N PHE A 101 1.28 -2.81 -8.74
CA PHE A 101 0.86 -1.97 -7.64
C PHE A 101 -0.65 -2.06 -7.44
N TYR A 102 -1.06 -2.46 -6.24
CA TYR A 102 -2.45 -2.32 -5.81
C TYR A 102 -2.68 -0.94 -5.25
N HIS A 103 -3.75 -0.29 -5.63
CA HIS A 103 -4.23 0.94 -5.02
C HIS A 103 -5.75 0.96 -5.01
N PHE A 104 -6.34 1.96 -4.35
CA PHE A 104 -7.78 2.15 -4.43
C PHE A 104 -8.15 3.49 -5.07
N GLN A 105 -9.42 3.56 -5.47
CA GLN A 105 -10.14 4.77 -5.81
C GLN A 105 -11.32 4.91 -4.84
N SER A 106 -11.55 6.10 -4.31
CA SER A 106 -12.78 6.37 -3.57
C SER A 106 -13.91 6.68 -4.54
N ALA A 107 -14.90 5.79 -4.59
CA ALA A 107 -16.03 5.87 -5.52
C ALA A 107 -17.34 5.68 -4.75
N ASP A 108 -18.07 6.76 -4.52
CA ASP A 108 -19.36 6.73 -3.84
C ASP A 108 -20.46 6.27 -4.81
N PRO A 109 -21.37 5.33 -4.42
CA PRO A 109 -21.51 4.71 -3.12
C PRO A 109 -20.72 3.41 -2.92
N GLN A 110 -19.88 2.98 -3.88
CA GLN A 110 -19.17 1.69 -3.84
C GLN A 110 -18.05 1.65 -2.80
N GLY A 111 -17.66 2.79 -2.26
CA GLY A 111 -16.58 2.89 -1.30
C GLY A 111 -15.20 2.89 -1.98
N ARG A 112 -14.28 2.06 -1.49
CA ARG A 112 -12.91 1.99 -1.99
C ARG A 112 -12.76 0.87 -3.01
N VAL A 113 -12.84 1.22 -4.28
CA VAL A 113 -12.64 0.30 -5.40
C VAL A 113 -11.16 0.04 -5.61
N VAL A 114 -10.75 -1.22 -5.60
CA VAL A 114 -9.35 -1.62 -5.75
C VAL A 114 -8.98 -1.75 -7.22
N HIS A 115 -7.83 -1.22 -7.58
CA HIS A 115 -7.21 -1.30 -8.89
C HIS A 115 -5.88 -2.03 -8.82
N LEU A 116 -5.47 -2.64 -9.93
CA LEU A 116 -4.13 -3.21 -10.12
C LEU A 116 -3.47 -2.51 -11.31
N GLN A 117 -2.26 -2.00 -11.13
CA GLN A 117 -1.48 -1.31 -12.15
C GLN A 117 -0.16 -2.03 -12.41
N PRO A 118 0.30 -2.11 -13.66
CA PRO A 118 1.65 -2.54 -13.96
C PRO A 118 2.66 -1.51 -13.47
N VAL A 119 3.86 -1.96 -13.16
CA VAL A 119 4.95 -1.10 -12.71
C VAL A 119 6.20 -1.33 -13.55
N VAL A 120 6.78 -0.25 -14.03
CA VAL A 120 8.09 -0.25 -14.68
C VAL A 120 9.06 0.51 -13.78
N TRP A 121 10.27 -0.04 -13.59
CA TRP A 121 11.32 0.63 -12.81
C TRP A 121 12.20 1.45 -13.76
N GLU A 122 12.24 2.77 -13.56
CA GLU A 122 13.04 3.72 -14.31
C GLU A 122 13.90 4.54 -13.35
N ASP A 123 15.19 4.61 -13.59
CA ASP A 123 16.17 5.33 -12.75
C ASP A 123 16.08 4.98 -11.25
N GLY A 124 15.65 3.73 -10.96
CA GLY A 124 15.48 3.21 -9.60
C GLY A 124 14.23 3.70 -8.88
N PHE A 125 13.25 4.27 -9.59
CA PHE A 125 11.90 4.56 -9.08
C PHE A 125 10.84 3.82 -9.89
N PRO A 126 9.71 3.43 -9.27
CA PRO A 126 8.61 2.83 -10.01
C PRO A 126 7.82 3.90 -10.77
N VAL A 127 7.54 3.67 -12.04
CA VAL A 127 6.46 4.33 -12.79
C VAL A 127 5.26 3.40 -12.73
N ILE A 128 4.17 3.84 -12.12
CA ILE A 128 3.00 3.00 -11.82
C ILE A 128 1.89 3.31 -12.83
N GLY A 129 1.47 2.30 -13.59
CA GLY A 129 0.51 2.49 -14.68
C GLY A 129 1.18 3.00 -15.95
N MET A 130 0.75 4.17 -16.44
CA MET A 130 1.25 4.80 -17.67
C MET A 130 1.47 6.29 -17.44
N ASP A 131 2.57 6.82 -17.91
CA ASP A 131 2.81 8.27 -17.98
C ASP A 131 2.19 8.81 -19.29
N TYR A 132 0.95 9.30 -19.23
CA TYR A 132 0.22 9.78 -20.42
C TYR A 132 0.62 11.19 -20.84
N ASP A 133 0.96 12.05 -19.92
CA ASP A 133 1.28 13.46 -20.16
C ASP A 133 2.79 13.76 -20.18
N LYS A 134 3.61 12.70 -20.00
CA LYS A 134 5.09 12.75 -20.04
C LYS A 134 5.70 13.65 -18.98
N ASN A 135 5.14 13.64 -17.78
CA ASN A 135 5.66 14.36 -16.62
C ASN A 135 6.51 13.48 -15.69
N GLU A 136 6.82 12.24 -16.11
CA GLU A 136 7.56 11.21 -15.36
C GLU A 136 6.81 10.68 -14.13
N VAL A 137 5.51 10.90 -14.03
CA VAL A 137 4.64 10.35 -13.00
C VAL A 137 3.64 9.40 -13.64
N GLY A 138 3.48 8.21 -13.08
CA GLY A 138 2.51 7.25 -13.59
C GLY A 138 1.07 7.67 -13.29
N GLU A 139 0.16 7.21 -14.14
CA GLU A 139 -1.28 7.43 -14.02
C GLU A 139 -2.03 6.10 -14.16
N PRO A 140 -3.18 5.92 -13.50
CA PRO A 140 -3.92 4.67 -13.56
C PRO A 140 -4.37 4.30 -14.99
N MET A 141 -3.97 3.12 -15.43
CA MET A 141 -4.49 2.54 -16.69
C MET A 141 -5.89 1.98 -16.47
N LYS A 142 -6.81 2.26 -17.39
CA LYS A 142 -8.16 1.68 -17.37
C LYS A 142 -8.16 0.20 -17.72
N VAL A 143 -7.27 -0.23 -18.58
CA VAL A 143 -7.12 -1.61 -19.04
C VAL A 143 -5.64 -1.90 -19.22
N CYS A 144 -5.16 -3.01 -18.69
CA CYS A 144 -3.82 -3.51 -18.92
C CYS A 144 -3.83 -5.04 -19.07
N LYS A 145 -2.73 -5.60 -19.58
CA LYS A 145 -2.54 -7.05 -19.63
C LYS A 145 -2.51 -7.59 -18.20
N LYS A 146 -3.06 -8.75 -17.95
CA LYS A 146 -2.95 -9.44 -16.65
C LYS A 146 -1.49 -9.82 -16.35
N PRO A 147 -1.12 -9.94 -15.06
CA PRO A 147 0.17 -10.53 -14.66
C PRO A 147 0.39 -11.89 -15.34
N SER A 148 1.61 -12.14 -15.81
CA SER A 148 2.02 -13.44 -16.31
C SER A 148 2.39 -14.31 -15.12
N ILE A 149 1.43 -15.10 -14.64
CA ILE A 149 1.65 -16.02 -13.52
C ILE A 149 1.39 -17.43 -14.03
N GLU A 150 2.43 -18.24 -14.09
CA GLU A 150 2.28 -19.69 -14.27
C GLU A 150 1.83 -20.28 -12.94
N CYS A 151 0.53 -20.45 -12.75
CA CYS A 151 0.04 -21.13 -11.58
C CYS A 151 -1.00 -22.20 -11.93
N ASN A 152 -0.74 -23.41 -11.49
CA ASN A 152 -1.71 -24.51 -11.41
C ASN A 152 -2.48 -24.46 -10.08
N VAL A 153 -2.82 -23.26 -9.61
CA VAL A 153 -3.54 -23.11 -8.35
C VAL A 153 -5.02 -23.30 -8.60
N THR A 154 -5.60 -24.28 -7.94
CA THR A 154 -7.06 -24.38 -7.85
C THR A 154 -7.59 -23.11 -7.18
N PRO A 155 -8.55 -22.40 -7.80
CA PRO A 155 -9.15 -21.24 -7.15
C PRO A 155 -9.65 -21.60 -5.76
N HIS A 156 -9.12 -20.90 -4.74
CA HIS A 156 -9.54 -21.08 -3.37
C HIS A 156 -10.23 -19.80 -2.89
N ALA A 157 -11.49 -19.91 -2.50
CA ALA A 157 -12.21 -18.84 -1.84
C ALA A 157 -12.07 -19.00 -0.33
N PRO A 158 -11.72 -17.94 0.41
CA PRO A 158 -11.79 -17.97 1.87
C PRO A 158 -13.21 -18.32 2.33
N GLN A 159 -13.32 -18.97 3.47
CA GLN A 159 -14.61 -19.21 4.12
C GLN A 159 -15.29 -17.85 4.38
N SER A 160 -16.54 -17.71 3.96
CA SER A 160 -17.34 -16.48 4.10
C SER A 160 -18.55 -16.63 5.00
N SER A 161 -18.83 -17.83 5.45
CA SER A 161 -19.96 -18.17 6.34
C SER A 161 -19.50 -19.01 7.50
N ASP A 162 -20.31 -19.05 8.57
CA ASP A 162 -20.07 -19.84 9.77
C ASP A 162 -21.41 -20.38 10.27
N ASP A 163 -21.43 -21.61 10.72
CA ASP A 163 -22.59 -22.24 11.35
C ASP A 163 -22.55 -22.11 12.88
N PHE A 164 -21.50 -21.46 13.40
CA PHE A 164 -21.26 -21.24 14.82
C PHE A 164 -21.26 -22.55 15.65
N ALA A 165 -20.82 -23.64 15.06
CA ALA A 165 -20.71 -24.93 15.73
C ALA A 165 -19.49 -25.04 16.69
N SER A 166 -18.65 -24.01 16.73
CA SER A 166 -17.46 -23.90 17.59
C SER A 166 -17.65 -22.77 18.62
N ASP A 167 -17.01 -22.89 19.76
CA ASP A 167 -16.89 -21.85 20.78
C ASP A 167 -15.84 -20.78 20.45
N LYS A 168 -15.29 -20.78 19.22
CA LYS A 168 -14.28 -19.83 18.75
C LYS A 168 -14.68 -19.27 17.40
N LEU A 169 -14.54 -17.96 17.26
CA LEU A 169 -14.67 -17.31 15.96
C LEU A 169 -13.54 -17.75 15.03
N ALA A 170 -13.89 -18.12 13.81
CA ALA A 170 -12.95 -18.41 12.75
C ALA A 170 -12.40 -17.10 12.13
N LEU A 171 -11.34 -17.21 11.28
CA LEU A 171 -10.57 -16.06 10.79
C LEU A 171 -11.33 -15.11 9.89
N GLN A 172 -12.49 -15.50 9.34
CA GLN A 172 -13.34 -14.64 8.53
C GLN A 172 -14.08 -13.57 9.35
N TRP A 173 -14.13 -13.72 10.67
CA TRP A 173 -14.79 -12.78 11.57
C TRP A 173 -13.83 -11.73 12.09
N GLN A 174 -14.27 -10.48 12.06
CA GLN A 174 -13.55 -9.35 12.65
C GLN A 174 -14.55 -8.42 13.34
N PHE A 175 -14.18 -7.92 14.51
CA PHE A 175 -14.92 -6.86 15.16
C PHE A 175 -14.50 -5.50 14.60
N ASN A 176 -15.45 -4.57 14.54
CA ASN A 176 -15.15 -3.16 14.36
C ASN A 176 -14.67 -2.60 15.70
N HIS A 177 -13.37 -2.33 15.81
CA HIS A 177 -12.65 -2.06 17.07
C HIS A 177 -12.48 -3.30 17.97
N ASN A 178 -11.81 -3.12 19.12
CA ASN A 178 -11.65 -4.18 20.10
C ASN A 178 -12.96 -4.38 20.86
N PRO A 179 -13.54 -5.58 20.87
CA PRO A 179 -14.78 -5.83 21.59
C PRO A 179 -14.55 -5.85 23.09
N ALA A 180 -15.53 -5.43 23.87
CA ALA A 180 -15.61 -5.74 25.28
C ALA A 180 -16.13 -7.17 25.41
N ASN A 181 -15.36 -8.06 26.04
CA ASN A 181 -15.66 -9.50 26.07
C ASN A 181 -17.00 -9.84 26.72
N GLU A 182 -17.48 -8.99 27.63
CA GLU A 182 -18.79 -9.14 28.28
C GLU A 182 -19.99 -8.85 27.38
N ASN A 183 -19.75 -8.26 26.19
CA ASN A 183 -20.82 -7.84 25.29
C ASN A 183 -21.10 -8.82 24.15
N TRP A 184 -20.39 -9.96 24.11
CA TRP A 184 -20.60 -10.97 23.08
C TRP A 184 -20.29 -12.38 23.59
N SER A 185 -20.93 -13.36 23.00
CA SER A 185 -20.65 -14.79 23.20
C SER A 185 -21.00 -15.58 21.95
N LEU A 186 -20.43 -16.75 21.80
CA LEU A 186 -20.84 -17.80 20.86
C LEU A 186 -21.70 -18.83 21.58
#